data_a695d849082def1923848e4eaef9aa5c
#
_entry.id   a695d849082def1923848e4eaef9aa5c
#
_cell.length_a   1.000
_cell.length_b   1.000
_cell.length_c   1.000
_cell.angle_alpha   90.00
_cell.angle_beta   90.00
_cell.angle_gamma   90.00
#
_symmetry.space_group_name_H-M   'P 1'
#
loop_
_entity.id
_entity.type
_entity.pdbx_description
1 polymer ?
#
loop_
_entity_poly.entity_id
_entity_poly.type
_entity_poly.pdbx_seq_one_letter_code
_entity_poly.pdbx_strand_id
1 'polypeptide(L)'
;DDLSRGLGDVYKRQNLISFFNIKLMFKKNFYALVCGLLFSLGFAPFDLWVVSILVITCLLFLAEGLKSRDLFYLGYWFGFGMWMTGISWLYVSIHYHGNVNIIGSSFLIIIFVSILSIYSALTFLLYSSLKNYDSKMGMYFALPSAWVIIEIIRSHLFTGFPWLISGTMIGESLIDGFTPIIGAQGNTFFIILLASIIYKIVDCVNKKIYPLPQFAFLILLICFSNLAKQIEWTYQAGEIDVSLHQPNLTLEEKWSQFGIVKTQAMIYNSIEEAQIGELVVFPETALVISENDNLDFMNEIKLLSTQKNLTLVTGIVERENN
;
A
#
# COMPACT_ATOMS: atom_id res chain seq x y z
N ASP A 1 61.69 7.52 -10.95
CA ASP A 1 61.23 7.44 -9.53
C ASP A 1 60.05 8.39 -9.23
N ASP A 2 60.01 9.58 -9.83
CA ASP A 2 58.92 10.56 -9.62
C ASP A 2 57.60 10.13 -10.27
N LEU A 3 57.61 9.42 -11.40
CA LEU A 3 56.39 8.86 -12.04
C LEU A 3 55.76 7.74 -11.21
N SER A 4 56.55 6.93 -10.53
CA SER A 4 56.05 5.85 -9.66
C SER A 4 55.42 6.39 -8.36
N ARG A 5 55.99 7.48 -7.81
CA ARG A 5 55.41 8.18 -6.63
C ARG A 5 54.10 8.89 -6.98
N GLY A 6 54.02 9.55 -8.15
CA GLY A 6 52.79 10.20 -8.61
C GLY A 6 51.64 9.22 -8.83
N LEU A 7 51.90 8.02 -9.40
CA LEU A 7 50.90 6.95 -9.57
C LEU A 7 50.45 6.38 -8.22
N GLY A 8 51.33 6.22 -7.25
CA GLY A 8 51.00 5.76 -5.90
C GLY A 8 50.07 6.73 -5.15
N ASP A 9 50.29 8.02 -5.29
CA ASP A 9 49.45 9.06 -4.65
C ASP A 9 48.05 9.19 -5.31
N VAL A 10 47.99 9.07 -6.62
CA VAL A 10 46.69 9.01 -7.36
C VAL A 10 45.90 7.79 -6.93
N TYR A 11 46.52 6.63 -6.81
CA TYR A 11 45.86 5.39 -6.39
C TYR A 11 45.36 5.45 -4.93
N LYS A 12 46.15 6.03 -4.02
CA LYS A 12 45.73 6.28 -2.63
C LYS A 12 44.54 7.23 -2.54
N ARG A 13 44.55 8.34 -3.31
CA ARG A 13 43.44 9.29 -3.36
C ARG A 13 42.15 8.64 -3.92
N GLN A 14 42.26 7.83 -4.99
CA GLN A 14 41.12 7.12 -5.56
C GLN A 14 40.53 6.13 -4.55
N ASN A 15 41.36 5.38 -3.82
CA ASN A 15 40.90 4.47 -2.78
C ASN A 15 40.21 5.19 -1.60
N LEU A 16 40.74 6.35 -1.19
CA LEU A 16 40.16 7.16 -0.12
C LEU A 16 38.81 7.74 -0.53
N ILE A 17 38.67 8.24 -1.75
CA ILE A 17 37.41 8.74 -2.32
C ILE A 17 36.37 7.61 -2.43
N SER A 18 36.82 6.44 -2.90
CA SER A 18 35.95 5.26 -3.01
C SER A 18 35.43 4.82 -1.64
N PHE A 19 36.29 4.75 -0.64
CA PHE A 19 35.91 4.38 0.73
C PHE A 19 34.94 5.40 1.36
N PHE A 20 35.17 6.68 1.14
CA PHE A 20 34.31 7.76 1.62
C PHE A 20 32.89 7.67 0.97
N ASN A 21 32.85 7.41 -0.35
CA ASN A 21 31.61 7.23 -1.09
C ASN A 21 30.82 6.00 -0.61
N ILE A 22 31.49 4.87 -0.33
CA ILE A 22 30.85 3.66 0.21
C ILE A 22 30.26 3.95 1.59
N LYS A 23 30.98 4.62 2.48
CA LYS A 23 30.51 4.97 3.82
C LYS A 23 29.33 5.94 3.77
N LEU A 24 29.34 6.90 2.85
CA LEU A 24 28.22 7.83 2.63
C LEU A 24 26.98 7.10 2.13
N MET A 25 27.13 6.19 1.15
CA MET A 25 26.02 5.39 0.62
C MET A 25 25.42 4.47 1.68
N PHE A 26 26.25 3.84 2.51
CA PHE A 26 25.76 3.02 3.63
C PHE A 26 24.87 3.84 4.57
N LYS A 27 25.29 5.07 4.93
CA LYS A 27 24.47 5.98 5.75
C LYS A 27 23.16 6.35 5.07
N LYS A 28 23.17 6.72 3.78
CA LYS A 28 21.97 7.07 3.03
C LYS A 28 20.98 5.89 2.98
N ASN A 29 21.48 4.68 2.72
CA ASN A 29 20.67 3.47 2.69
C ASN A 29 20.08 3.13 4.07
N PHE A 30 20.83 3.33 5.14
CA PHE A 30 20.32 3.17 6.51
C PHE A 30 19.20 4.18 6.82
N TYR A 31 19.37 5.45 6.45
CA TYR A 31 18.29 6.43 6.61
C TYR A 31 17.07 6.10 5.72
N ALA A 32 17.29 5.60 4.52
CA ALA A 32 16.19 5.15 3.67
C ALA A 32 15.41 3.98 4.31
N LEU A 33 16.10 3.02 4.92
CA LEU A 33 15.48 1.94 5.70
C LEU A 33 14.61 2.50 6.83
N VAL A 34 15.14 3.43 7.63
CA VAL A 34 14.39 4.08 8.72
C VAL A 34 13.17 4.83 8.16
N CYS A 35 13.33 5.55 7.07
CA CYS A 35 12.22 6.20 6.35
C CYS A 35 11.14 5.17 5.96
N GLY A 36 11.54 4.01 5.44
CA GLY A 36 10.61 2.93 5.11
C GLY A 36 9.84 2.43 6.33
N LEU A 37 10.52 2.16 7.45
CA LEU A 37 9.87 1.73 8.68
C LEU A 37 8.81 2.74 9.17
N LEU A 38 9.08 4.03 9.04
CA LEU A 38 8.16 5.10 9.45
C LEU A 38 7.02 5.34 8.45
N PHE A 39 7.22 5.00 7.16
CA PHE A 39 6.23 5.25 6.12
C PHE A 39 4.91 4.51 6.39
N SER A 40 4.98 3.31 6.94
CA SER A 40 3.81 2.50 7.27
C SER A 40 2.88 3.12 8.33
N LEU A 41 3.37 4.09 9.10
CA LEU A 41 2.55 4.83 10.06
C LEU A 41 1.48 5.72 9.38
N GLY A 42 1.61 5.96 8.07
CA GLY A 42 0.59 6.68 7.31
C GLY A 42 -0.69 5.90 7.06
N PHE A 43 -0.65 4.58 7.23
CA PHE A 43 -1.81 3.71 7.03
C PHE A 43 -2.57 3.45 8.33
N ALA A 44 -3.82 2.98 8.21
CA ALA A 44 -4.59 2.52 9.36
C ALA A 44 -3.82 1.39 10.12
N PRO A 45 -3.92 1.33 11.43
CA PRO A 45 -4.78 2.13 12.31
C PRO A 45 -4.15 3.44 12.81
N PHE A 46 -2.95 3.79 12.34
CA PHE A 46 -2.23 4.98 12.84
C PHE A 46 -2.68 6.27 12.16
N ASP A 47 -2.96 6.22 10.84
CA ASP A 47 -3.46 7.31 9.99
C ASP A 47 -2.60 8.61 10.03
N LEU A 48 -1.29 8.45 10.29
CA LEU A 48 -0.34 9.56 10.36
C LEU A 48 0.20 9.90 8.95
N TRP A 49 -0.69 10.17 7.98
CA TRP A 49 -0.34 10.44 6.59
C TRP A 49 0.68 11.58 6.41
N VAL A 50 0.68 12.58 7.31
CA VAL A 50 1.67 13.67 7.31
C VAL A 50 3.09 13.14 7.51
N VAL A 51 3.28 12.11 8.37
CA VAL A 51 4.58 11.47 8.59
C VAL A 51 5.07 10.86 7.28
N SER A 52 4.21 10.19 6.52
CA SER A 52 4.56 9.59 5.23
C SER A 52 4.99 10.63 4.21
N ILE A 53 4.34 11.80 4.16
CA ILE A 53 4.78 12.93 3.32
C ILE A 53 6.17 13.43 3.72
N LEU A 54 6.43 13.60 5.01
CA LEU A 54 7.74 14.03 5.50
C LEU A 54 8.82 13.00 5.21
N VAL A 55 8.51 11.72 5.33
CA VAL A 55 9.38 10.60 4.96
C VAL A 55 9.76 10.67 3.48
N ILE A 56 8.81 10.85 2.57
CA ILE A 56 9.09 10.96 1.13
C ILE A 56 9.91 12.22 0.84
N THR A 57 9.59 13.33 1.51
CA THR A 57 10.39 14.57 1.42
C THR A 57 11.85 14.32 1.82
N CYS A 58 12.09 13.60 2.92
CA CYS A 58 13.42 13.20 3.36
C CYS A 58 14.12 12.31 2.33
N LEU A 59 13.41 11.34 1.74
CA LEU A 59 13.96 10.49 0.67
C LEU A 59 14.41 11.28 -0.54
N LEU A 60 13.69 12.34 -0.92
CA LEU A 60 14.09 13.22 -2.02
C LEU A 60 15.43 13.94 -1.71
N PHE A 61 15.64 14.40 -0.46
CA PHE A 61 16.94 14.94 -0.04
C PHE A 61 18.04 13.87 -0.05
N LEU A 62 17.75 12.65 0.39
CA LEU A 62 18.71 11.55 0.32
C LEU A 62 19.07 11.18 -1.13
N ALA A 63 18.09 11.30 -2.05
CA ALA A 63 18.23 10.98 -3.47
C ALA A 63 18.99 12.06 -4.26
N GLU A 64 19.22 13.24 -3.68
CA GLU A 64 19.90 14.34 -4.36
C GLU A 64 21.34 13.96 -4.74
N GLY A 65 21.70 14.23 -6.00
CA GLY A 65 23.03 13.95 -6.53
C GLY A 65 23.38 12.48 -6.76
N LEU A 66 22.47 11.55 -6.47
CA LEU A 66 22.70 10.12 -6.66
C LEU A 66 22.54 9.71 -8.13
N LYS A 67 23.39 8.76 -8.55
CA LYS A 67 23.30 8.07 -9.84
C LYS A 67 22.20 7.01 -9.81
N SER A 68 21.75 6.56 -10.98
CA SER A 68 20.67 5.56 -11.12
C SER A 68 20.89 4.30 -10.27
N ARG A 69 22.12 3.77 -10.24
CA ARG A 69 22.48 2.60 -9.42
C ARG A 69 22.27 2.86 -7.92
N ASP A 70 22.69 4.01 -7.44
CA ASP A 70 22.62 4.36 -6.01
C ASP A 70 21.16 4.66 -5.62
N LEU A 71 20.37 5.24 -6.53
CA LEU A 71 18.94 5.42 -6.38
C LEU A 71 18.19 4.08 -6.30
N PHE A 72 18.58 3.08 -7.08
CA PHE A 72 18.04 1.73 -6.97
C PHE A 72 18.25 1.16 -5.55
N TYR A 73 19.46 1.24 -5.00
CA TYR A 73 19.72 0.77 -3.64
C TYR A 73 18.99 1.59 -2.57
N LEU A 74 18.91 2.91 -2.75
CA LEU A 74 18.13 3.77 -1.86
C LEU A 74 16.65 3.33 -1.82
N GLY A 75 16.03 3.12 -2.99
CA GLY A 75 14.66 2.64 -3.12
C GLY A 75 14.46 1.23 -2.55
N TYR A 76 15.45 0.35 -2.75
CA TYR A 76 15.42 -1.00 -2.19
C TYR A 76 15.37 -0.99 -0.66
N TRP A 77 16.26 -0.26 -0.01
CA TRP A 77 16.30 -0.18 1.45
C TRP A 77 15.09 0.54 2.05
N PHE A 78 14.59 1.58 1.37
CA PHE A 78 13.31 2.17 1.73
C PHE A 78 12.17 1.15 1.66
N GLY A 79 12.06 0.43 0.54
CA GLY A 79 11.06 -0.62 0.35
C GLY A 79 11.18 -1.73 1.40
N PHE A 80 12.40 -2.14 1.73
CA PHE A 80 12.63 -3.16 2.73
C PHE A 80 12.09 -2.73 4.11
N GLY A 81 12.33 -1.48 4.53
CA GLY A 81 11.76 -0.94 5.76
C GLY A 81 10.23 -0.88 5.72
N MET A 82 9.67 -0.36 4.63
CA MET A 82 8.22 -0.23 4.43
C MET A 82 7.51 -1.58 4.50
N TRP A 83 8.02 -2.58 3.78
CA TRP A 83 7.40 -3.90 3.75
C TRP A 83 7.61 -4.68 5.04
N MET A 84 8.75 -4.53 5.73
CA MET A 84 8.97 -5.17 7.03
C MET A 84 7.92 -4.79 8.07
N THR A 85 7.50 -3.52 8.10
CA THR A 85 6.46 -3.05 9.02
C THR A 85 5.06 -3.29 8.48
N GLY A 86 4.83 -3.01 7.19
CA GLY A 86 3.49 -3.02 6.61
C GLY A 86 2.87 -4.39 6.38
N ILE A 87 3.68 -5.45 6.31
CA ILE A 87 3.21 -6.83 6.15
C ILE A 87 3.68 -7.77 7.26
N SER A 88 4.13 -7.25 8.40
CA SER A 88 4.59 -8.04 9.55
C SER A 88 3.53 -9.04 10.07
N TRP A 89 2.24 -8.76 9.86
CA TRP A 89 1.13 -9.64 10.21
C TRP A 89 1.17 -11.00 9.47
N LEU A 90 1.85 -11.10 8.33
CA LEU A 90 2.05 -12.38 7.63
C LEU A 90 2.79 -13.41 8.49
N TYR A 91 3.58 -12.96 9.48
CA TYR A 91 4.22 -13.86 10.44
C TYR A 91 3.18 -14.71 11.17
N VAL A 92 2.09 -14.10 11.61
CA VAL A 92 1.00 -14.81 12.29
C VAL A 92 0.40 -15.88 11.38
N SER A 93 0.13 -15.54 10.12
CA SER A 93 -0.43 -16.48 9.14
C SER A 93 0.50 -17.66 8.85
N ILE A 94 1.80 -17.40 8.67
CA ILE A 94 2.78 -18.44 8.32
C ILE A 94 3.14 -19.31 9.53
N HIS A 95 3.38 -18.66 10.69
CA HIS A 95 3.85 -19.38 11.89
C HIS A 95 2.71 -20.11 12.58
N TYR A 96 1.64 -19.41 12.94
CA TYR A 96 0.57 -19.99 13.75
C TYR A 96 -0.43 -20.82 12.92
N HIS A 97 -0.83 -20.35 11.75
CA HIS A 97 -1.79 -21.07 10.93
C HIS A 97 -1.16 -22.00 9.90
N GLY A 98 0.05 -21.66 9.43
CA GLY A 98 0.81 -22.52 8.52
C GLY A 98 1.67 -23.58 9.21
N ASN A 99 1.72 -23.62 10.55
CA ASN A 99 2.54 -24.54 11.35
C ASN A 99 4.04 -24.54 10.98
N VAL A 100 4.55 -23.42 10.44
CA VAL A 100 5.97 -23.27 10.11
C VAL A 100 6.72 -22.78 11.36
N ASN A 101 7.87 -23.37 11.64
CA ASN A 101 8.69 -22.94 12.79
C ASN A 101 9.16 -21.48 12.65
N ILE A 102 9.58 -20.87 13.76
CA ILE A 102 9.97 -19.45 13.84
C ILE A 102 11.05 -19.08 12.81
N ILE A 103 12.07 -19.93 12.64
CA ILE A 103 13.18 -19.67 11.70
C ILE A 103 12.66 -19.70 10.26
N GLY A 104 11.88 -20.70 9.90
CA GLY A 104 11.26 -20.83 8.58
C GLY A 104 10.34 -19.68 8.25
N SER A 105 9.46 -19.29 9.18
CA SER A 105 8.52 -18.17 9.01
C SER A 105 9.27 -16.85 8.81
N SER A 106 10.28 -16.58 9.64
CA SER A 106 11.10 -15.37 9.51
C SER A 106 11.85 -15.33 8.19
N PHE A 107 12.40 -16.45 7.74
CA PHE A 107 13.11 -16.58 6.47
C PHE A 107 12.18 -16.30 5.28
N LEU A 108 10.99 -16.88 5.27
CA LEU A 108 9.99 -16.67 4.21
C LEU A 108 9.57 -15.20 4.15
N ILE A 109 9.36 -14.55 5.29
CA ILE A 109 9.01 -13.12 5.33
C ILE A 109 10.14 -12.27 4.78
N ILE A 110 11.40 -12.52 5.18
CA ILE A 110 12.56 -11.77 4.67
C ILE A 110 12.68 -11.90 3.15
N ILE A 111 12.47 -13.09 2.60
CA ILE A 111 12.46 -13.31 1.15
C ILE A 111 11.34 -12.50 0.50
N PHE A 112 10.12 -12.60 1.02
CA PHE A 112 8.96 -11.92 0.45
C PHE A 112 9.11 -10.40 0.51
N VAL A 113 9.53 -9.85 1.65
CA VAL A 113 9.88 -8.43 1.81
C VAL A 113 10.97 -8.02 0.83
N SER A 114 12.01 -8.84 0.64
CA SER A 114 13.09 -8.56 -0.31
C SER A 114 12.59 -8.47 -1.76
N ILE A 115 11.70 -9.36 -2.16
CA ILE A 115 11.06 -9.36 -3.49
C ILE A 115 10.21 -8.10 -3.66
N LEU A 116 9.35 -7.78 -2.71
CA LEU A 116 8.51 -6.57 -2.77
C LEU A 116 9.34 -5.28 -2.78
N SER A 117 10.49 -5.27 -2.12
CA SER A 117 11.41 -4.12 -2.10
C SER A 117 11.97 -3.79 -3.48
N ILE A 118 12.01 -4.75 -4.41
CA ILE A 118 12.42 -4.53 -5.80
C ILE A 118 11.48 -3.53 -6.48
N TYR A 119 10.18 -3.56 -6.21
CA TYR A 119 9.26 -2.57 -6.77
C TYR A 119 9.61 -1.15 -6.33
N SER A 120 9.94 -0.93 -5.06
CA SER A 120 10.40 0.37 -4.58
C SER A 120 11.74 0.77 -5.22
N ALA A 121 12.65 -0.18 -5.41
CA ALA A 121 13.90 0.07 -6.13
C ALA A 121 13.65 0.47 -7.59
N LEU A 122 12.71 -0.19 -8.28
CA LEU A 122 12.30 0.14 -9.65
C LEU A 122 11.62 1.51 -9.73
N THR A 123 10.86 1.92 -8.70
CA THR A 123 10.30 3.28 -8.60
C THR A 123 11.41 4.33 -8.66
N PHE A 124 12.47 4.17 -7.86
CA PHE A 124 13.58 5.12 -7.85
C PHE A 124 14.46 5.04 -9.11
N LEU A 125 14.55 3.87 -9.72
CA LEU A 125 15.22 3.72 -11.01
C LEU A 125 14.45 4.44 -12.14
N LEU A 126 13.14 4.28 -12.20
CA LEU A 126 12.26 4.97 -13.15
C LEU A 126 12.27 6.49 -12.90
N TYR A 127 12.19 6.91 -11.63
CA TYR A 127 12.38 8.31 -11.25
C TYR A 127 13.69 8.88 -11.80
N SER A 128 14.80 8.13 -11.71
CA SER A 128 16.09 8.54 -12.26
C SER A 128 16.05 8.84 -13.76
N SER A 129 15.28 8.07 -14.51
CA SER A 129 15.11 8.26 -15.96
C SER A 129 14.22 9.46 -16.27
N LEU A 130 13.10 9.58 -15.57
CA LEU A 130 12.11 10.63 -15.79
C LEU A 130 12.62 12.04 -15.39
N LYS A 131 13.34 12.15 -14.28
CA LYS A 131 13.87 13.45 -13.79
C LYS A 131 14.82 14.14 -14.76
N ASN A 132 15.46 13.38 -15.66
CA ASN A 132 16.42 13.91 -16.62
C ASN A 132 15.77 14.39 -17.93
N TYR A 133 14.49 14.04 -18.18
CA TYR A 133 13.80 14.39 -19.41
C TYR A 133 13.46 15.89 -19.49
N ASP A 134 12.98 16.48 -18.38
CA ASP A 134 12.74 17.91 -18.24
C ASP A 134 13.14 18.35 -16.84
N SER A 135 14.15 19.22 -16.74
CA SER A 135 14.72 19.63 -15.45
C SER A 135 13.77 20.45 -14.56
N LYS A 136 12.77 21.16 -15.16
CA LYS A 136 11.83 21.99 -14.40
C LYS A 136 10.59 21.19 -13.95
N MET A 137 9.97 20.47 -14.87
CA MET A 137 8.76 19.66 -14.59
C MET A 137 9.13 18.31 -13.95
N GLY A 138 10.22 17.69 -14.37
CA GLY A 138 10.68 16.40 -13.85
C GLY A 138 10.90 16.37 -12.34
N MET A 139 11.23 17.51 -11.76
CA MET A 139 11.43 17.63 -10.33
C MET A 139 10.15 17.46 -9.51
N TYR A 140 8.99 17.83 -10.05
CA TYR A 140 7.69 17.70 -9.38
C TYR A 140 6.98 16.41 -9.75
N PHE A 141 7.03 16.02 -11.03
CA PHE A 141 6.18 14.96 -11.56
C PHE A 141 6.90 13.61 -11.73
N ALA A 142 8.24 13.58 -11.78
CA ALA A 142 8.97 12.35 -12.05
C ALA A 142 8.76 11.28 -10.98
N LEU A 143 8.87 11.65 -9.70
CA LEU A 143 8.67 10.68 -8.61
C LEU A 143 7.20 10.27 -8.46
N PRO A 144 6.21 11.20 -8.47
CA PRO A 144 4.79 10.82 -8.45
C PRO A 144 4.42 9.84 -9.57
N SER A 145 4.83 10.16 -10.81
CA SER A 145 4.55 9.29 -11.96
C SER A 145 5.22 7.93 -11.85
N ALA A 146 6.50 7.89 -11.48
CA ALA A 146 7.23 6.63 -11.29
C ALA A 146 6.57 5.76 -10.21
N TRP A 147 6.15 6.39 -9.11
CA TRP A 147 5.53 5.69 -7.98
C TRP A 147 4.21 5.04 -8.38
N VAL A 148 3.29 5.81 -8.99
CA VAL A 148 2.00 5.30 -9.45
C VAL A 148 2.15 4.18 -10.47
N ILE A 149 3.05 4.35 -11.46
CA ILE A 149 3.27 3.33 -12.49
C ILE A 149 3.70 2.01 -11.85
N ILE A 150 4.69 2.04 -10.95
CA ILE A 150 5.18 0.82 -10.31
C ILE A 150 4.16 0.26 -9.31
N GLU A 151 3.38 1.10 -8.62
CA GLU A 151 2.30 0.67 -7.74
C GLU A 151 1.19 -0.06 -8.51
N ILE A 152 0.82 0.44 -9.71
CA ILE A 152 -0.14 -0.23 -10.60
C ILE A 152 0.43 -1.56 -11.07
N ILE A 153 1.70 -1.60 -11.53
CA ILE A 153 2.34 -2.85 -11.96
C ILE A 153 2.33 -3.88 -10.82
N ARG A 154 2.71 -3.49 -9.60
CA ARG A 154 2.69 -4.35 -8.43
C ARG A 154 1.29 -4.88 -8.09
N SER A 155 0.28 -4.05 -8.30
CA SER A 155 -1.11 -4.41 -7.99
C SER A 155 -1.72 -5.42 -8.97
N HIS A 156 -1.08 -5.69 -10.12
CA HIS A 156 -1.62 -6.59 -11.16
C HIS A 156 -0.66 -7.70 -11.57
N LEU A 157 0.65 -7.51 -11.44
CA LEU A 157 1.65 -8.49 -11.88
C LEU A 157 1.65 -9.73 -10.96
N PHE A 158 1.66 -10.94 -11.51
CA PHE A 158 1.63 -12.22 -10.78
C PHE A 158 0.42 -12.31 -9.81
N THR A 159 -0.79 -12.12 -10.31
CA THR A 159 -2.05 -11.98 -9.56
C THR A 159 -2.18 -10.69 -8.77
N GLY A 160 -1.09 -9.95 -8.58
CA GLY A 160 -1.03 -8.68 -7.90
C GLY A 160 -0.89 -8.78 -6.38
N PHE A 161 -0.29 -7.73 -5.80
CA PHE A 161 -0.25 -7.53 -4.35
C PHE A 161 -0.62 -6.08 -4.02
N PRO A 162 -1.92 -5.73 -3.98
CA PRO A 162 -2.41 -4.36 -3.81
C PRO A 162 -2.39 -3.88 -2.35
N TRP A 163 -1.41 -4.29 -1.56
CA TRP A 163 -1.21 -3.83 -0.19
C TRP A 163 -0.45 -2.51 -0.16
N LEU A 164 -0.68 -1.69 0.86
CA LEU A 164 -0.01 -0.40 1.07
C LEU A 164 -0.06 0.49 -0.20
N ILE A 165 -1.24 0.65 -0.78
CA ILE A 165 -1.47 1.64 -1.82
C ILE A 165 -1.39 3.02 -1.15
N SER A 166 -0.40 3.82 -1.52
CA SER A 166 -0.11 5.08 -0.82
C SER A 166 -1.30 6.05 -0.78
N GLY A 167 -2.13 6.04 -1.82
CA GLY A 167 -3.32 6.88 -1.90
C GLY A 167 -4.43 6.56 -0.91
N THR A 168 -4.40 5.40 -0.24
CA THR A 168 -5.38 5.07 0.80
C THR A 168 -5.13 5.77 2.14
N MET A 169 -3.95 6.39 2.31
CA MET A 169 -3.60 7.12 3.53
C MET A 169 -4.40 8.42 3.74
N ILE A 170 -4.95 9.03 2.68
CA ILE A 170 -5.50 10.40 2.71
C ILE A 170 -6.99 10.48 2.97
N GLY A 171 -7.61 9.45 3.55
CA GLY A 171 -9.02 9.55 3.98
C GLY A 171 -9.26 10.78 4.84
N GLU A 172 -10.34 11.53 4.57
CA GLU A 172 -10.75 12.75 5.28
C GLU A 172 -9.68 13.85 5.38
N SER A 173 -8.72 13.89 4.45
CA SER A 173 -7.69 14.92 4.41
C SER A 173 -8.10 16.14 3.59
N LEU A 174 -7.25 17.19 3.56
CA LEU A 174 -7.47 18.39 2.73
C LEU A 174 -7.36 18.13 1.22
N ILE A 175 -6.87 16.97 0.80
CA ILE A 175 -6.59 16.63 -0.60
C ILE A 175 -7.35 15.38 -1.09
N ASP A 176 -8.33 14.90 -0.33
CA ASP A 176 -9.14 13.72 -0.68
C ASP A 176 -10.29 14.03 -1.67
N GLY A 177 -10.57 15.31 -1.94
CA GLY A 177 -11.66 15.72 -2.84
C GLY A 177 -11.54 15.19 -4.27
N PHE A 178 -10.35 14.75 -4.67
CA PHE A 178 -10.14 14.13 -5.98
C PHE A 178 -10.45 12.62 -5.99
N THR A 179 -10.60 11.98 -4.83
CA THR A 179 -10.81 10.54 -4.69
C THR A 179 -11.94 9.98 -5.57
N PRO A 180 -13.11 10.60 -5.67
CA PRO A 180 -14.19 10.10 -6.53
C PRO A 180 -13.86 10.10 -8.03
N ILE A 181 -12.88 10.93 -8.46
CA ILE A 181 -12.51 11.09 -9.86
C ILE A 181 -11.37 10.13 -10.25
N ILE A 182 -10.35 10.01 -9.37
CA ILE A 182 -9.07 9.40 -9.72
C ILE A 182 -8.76 8.13 -8.92
N GLY A 183 -9.57 7.80 -7.92
CA GLY A 183 -9.38 6.64 -7.06
C GLY A 183 -8.10 6.67 -6.21
N ALA A 184 -7.80 5.55 -5.56
CA ALA A 184 -6.65 5.44 -4.66
C ALA A 184 -5.29 5.65 -5.38
N GLN A 185 -5.12 5.11 -6.59
CA GLN A 185 -3.87 5.28 -7.35
C GLN A 185 -3.63 6.74 -7.76
N GLY A 186 -4.69 7.46 -8.12
CA GLY A 186 -4.60 8.90 -8.37
C GLY A 186 -4.23 9.68 -7.13
N ASN A 187 -4.78 9.31 -5.97
CA ASN A 187 -4.40 9.88 -4.69
C ASN A 187 -2.92 9.63 -4.35
N THR A 188 -2.37 8.46 -4.71
CA THR A 188 -0.93 8.20 -4.60
C THR A 188 -0.13 9.28 -5.31
N PHE A 189 -0.53 9.64 -6.54
CA PHE A 189 0.15 10.71 -7.28
C PHE A 189 0.17 12.03 -6.50
N PHE A 190 -0.96 12.43 -5.91
CA PHE A 190 -1.07 13.70 -5.17
C PHE A 190 -0.27 13.69 -3.86
N ILE A 191 -0.22 12.58 -3.12
CA ILE A 191 0.61 12.46 -1.91
C ILE A 191 2.09 12.66 -2.25
N ILE A 192 2.58 11.98 -3.28
CA ILE A 192 3.98 12.05 -3.69
C ILE A 192 4.29 13.43 -4.29
N LEU A 193 3.35 14.03 -5.02
CA LEU A 193 3.46 15.39 -5.53
C LEU A 193 3.56 16.41 -4.39
N LEU A 194 2.74 16.27 -3.35
CA LEU A 194 2.79 17.13 -2.17
C LEU A 194 4.16 17.05 -1.48
N ALA A 195 4.71 15.87 -1.29
CA ALA A 195 6.06 15.67 -0.77
C ALA A 195 7.13 16.33 -1.67
N SER A 196 6.97 16.25 -3.00
CA SER A 196 7.86 16.88 -3.97
C SER A 196 7.80 18.42 -3.91
N ILE A 197 6.62 18.98 -3.69
CA ILE A 197 6.42 20.44 -3.49
C ILE A 197 7.09 20.88 -2.19
N ILE A 198 6.89 20.15 -1.09
CA ILE A 198 7.51 20.45 0.21
C ILE A 198 9.04 20.37 0.11
N TYR A 199 9.56 19.31 -0.53
CA TYR A 199 10.99 19.21 -0.81
C TYR A 199 11.51 20.46 -1.52
N LYS A 200 10.79 20.95 -2.54
CA LYS A 200 11.19 22.16 -3.28
C LYS A 200 11.09 23.43 -2.45
N ILE A 201 10.10 23.58 -1.61
CA ILE A 201 9.99 24.71 -0.67
C ILE A 201 11.23 24.75 0.23
N VAL A 202 11.58 23.61 0.85
CA VAL A 202 12.74 23.51 1.74
C VAL A 202 14.05 23.76 0.98
N ASP A 203 14.20 23.21 -0.23
CA ASP A 203 15.38 23.45 -1.09
C ASP A 203 15.55 24.95 -1.45
N CYS A 204 14.46 25.62 -1.80
CA CYS A 204 14.46 27.06 -2.06
C CYS A 204 14.87 27.88 -0.82
N VAL A 205 14.29 27.55 0.34
CA VAL A 205 14.62 28.22 1.62
C VAL A 205 16.10 28.06 1.95
N ASN A 206 16.63 26.85 1.82
CA ASN A 206 18.06 26.55 2.05
C ASN A 206 18.99 27.35 1.10
N LYS A 207 18.53 27.59 -0.13
CA LYS A 207 19.23 28.40 -1.14
C LYS A 207 18.95 29.91 -1.03
N LYS A 208 18.19 30.34 -0.02
CA LYS A 208 17.75 31.72 0.19
C LYS A 208 16.94 32.30 -1.00
N ILE A 209 16.16 31.45 -1.67
CA ILE A 209 15.25 31.81 -2.76
C ILE A 209 13.83 31.81 -2.18
N TYR A 210 13.02 32.80 -2.52
CA TYR A 210 11.62 32.85 -2.08
C TYR A 210 10.78 31.79 -2.81
N PRO A 211 10.17 30.80 -2.11
CA PRO A 211 9.41 29.71 -2.72
C PRO A 211 7.96 30.09 -3.04
N LEU A 212 7.73 31.31 -3.53
CA LEU A 212 6.37 31.83 -3.80
C LEU A 212 5.58 30.97 -4.82
N PRO A 213 6.17 30.53 -5.95
CA PRO A 213 5.45 29.67 -6.89
C PRO A 213 5.05 28.31 -6.28
N GLN A 214 5.87 27.74 -5.40
CA GLN A 214 5.61 26.47 -4.74
C GLN A 214 4.46 26.59 -3.74
N PHE A 215 4.43 27.69 -2.95
CA PHE A 215 3.31 27.98 -2.06
C PHE A 215 2.02 28.22 -2.84
N ALA A 216 2.08 29.00 -3.93
CA ALA A 216 0.91 29.21 -4.79
C ALA A 216 0.38 27.88 -5.34
N PHE A 217 1.25 26.98 -5.81
CA PHE A 217 0.85 25.68 -6.33
C PHE A 217 0.23 24.79 -5.23
N LEU A 218 0.79 24.79 -4.03
CA LEU A 218 0.25 24.06 -2.88
C LEU A 218 -1.16 24.56 -2.51
N ILE A 219 -1.34 25.89 -2.42
CA ILE A 219 -2.63 26.50 -2.12
C ILE A 219 -3.65 26.16 -3.20
N LEU A 220 -3.29 26.26 -4.47
CA LEU A 220 -4.17 25.91 -5.58
C LEU A 220 -4.60 24.43 -5.51
N LEU A 221 -3.67 23.51 -5.24
CA LEU A 221 -3.98 22.09 -5.09
C LEU A 221 -5.00 21.85 -3.99
N ILE A 222 -4.82 22.44 -2.81
CA ILE A 222 -5.75 22.34 -1.69
C ILE A 222 -7.11 22.98 -2.03
N CYS A 223 -7.12 24.16 -2.65
CA CYS A 223 -8.35 24.83 -3.04
C CYS A 223 -9.16 24.00 -4.05
N PHE A 224 -8.52 23.47 -5.08
CA PHE A 224 -9.19 22.62 -6.07
C PHE A 224 -9.72 21.32 -5.45
N SER A 225 -8.97 20.70 -4.53
CA SER A 225 -9.44 19.52 -3.80
C SER A 225 -10.70 19.84 -2.98
N ASN A 226 -10.70 20.97 -2.24
CA ASN A 226 -11.85 21.35 -1.44
C ASN A 226 -13.06 21.76 -2.30
N LEU A 227 -12.86 22.34 -3.49
CA LEU A 227 -13.93 22.59 -4.44
C LEU A 227 -14.51 21.28 -4.99
N ALA A 228 -13.65 20.30 -5.29
CA ALA A 228 -14.09 18.99 -5.76
C ALA A 228 -14.93 18.21 -4.72
N LYS A 229 -14.68 18.41 -3.41
CA LYS A 229 -15.49 17.84 -2.33
C LYS A 229 -16.94 18.34 -2.33
N GLN A 230 -17.18 19.54 -2.87
CA GLN A 230 -18.53 20.14 -2.92
C GLN A 230 -19.38 19.60 -4.07
N ILE A 231 -18.77 18.79 -4.95
CA ILE A 231 -19.47 18.19 -6.08
C ILE A 231 -20.13 16.89 -5.62
N GLU A 232 -21.44 16.82 -5.72
CA GLU A 232 -22.17 15.57 -5.53
C GLU A 232 -21.99 14.67 -6.75
N TRP A 233 -21.10 13.67 -6.64
CA TRP A 233 -20.78 12.73 -7.71
C TRP A 233 -21.83 11.63 -7.88
N THR A 234 -22.62 11.41 -6.83
CA THR A 234 -23.65 10.36 -6.77
C THR A 234 -24.92 10.96 -6.16
N TYR A 235 -26.06 10.39 -6.51
CA TYR A 235 -27.34 10.70 -5.86
C TYR A 235 -27.92 9.45 -5.22
N GLN A 236 -28.65 9.63 -4.15
CA GLN A 236 -29.34 8.55 -3.49
C GLN A 236 -30.48 8.04 -4.38
N ALA A 237 -30.38 6.81 -4.87
CA ALA A 237 -31.37 6.19 -5.73
C ALA A 237 -32.47 5.45 -4.93
N GLY A 238 -32.20 5.10 -3.67
CA GLY A 238 -33.11 4.40 -2.77
C GLY A 238 -32.40 3.99 -1.49
N GLU A 239 -33.15 3.30 -0.64
CA GLU A 239 -32.66 2.71 0.61
C GLU A 239 -32.99 1.21 0.62
N ILE A 240 -32.14 0.44 1.25
CA ILE A 240 -32.34 -0.98 1.49
C ILE A 240 -31.88 -1.31 2.91
N ASP A 241 -32.69 -2.08 3.61
CA ASP A 241 -32.31 -2.59 4.92
C ASP A 241 -31.26 -3.69 4.76
N VAL A 242 -30.16 -3.60 5.51
CA VAL A 242 -29.03 -4.52 5.42
C VAL A 242 -28.66 -5.03 6.80
N SER A 243 -28.61 -6.35 6.95
CA SER A 243 -28.04 -7.02 8.12
C SER A 243 -26.68 -7.62 7.80
N LEU A 244 -25.63 -7.17 8.49
CA LEU A 244 -24.28 -7.69 8.38
C LEU A 244 -24.00 -8.67 9.52
N HIS A 245 -23.75 -9.93 9.19
CA HIS A 245 -23.50 -10.99 10.17
C HIS A 245 -22.04 -11.41 10.15
N GLN A 246 -21.41 -11.42 11.32
CA GLN A 246 -20.04 -11.89 11.49
C GLN A 246 -19.99 -13.06 12.48
N PRO A 247 -19.71 -14.30 12.02
CA PRO A 247 -19.68 -15.49 12.87
C PRO A 247 -18.63 -15.43 13.99
N ASN A 248 -17.56 -14.66 13.78
CA ASN A 248 -16.45 -14.46 14.73
C ASN A 248 -15.86 -15.78 15.25
N LEU A 249 -15.64 -16.73 14.35
CA LEU A 249 -14.99 -18.01 14.62
C LEU A 249 -13.49 -17.90 14.40
N THR A 250 -12.70 -18.56 15.23
CA THR A 250 -11.28 -18.76 14.94
C THR A 250 -11.13 -19.62 13.68
N LEU A 251 -9.95 -19.60 13.04
CA LEU A 251 -9.72 -20.40 11.84
C LEU A 251 -9.92 -21.90 12.11
N GLU A 252 -9.49 -22.39 13.27
CA GLU A 252 -9.62 -23.79 13.69
C GLU A 252 -11.09 -24.18 13.94
N GLU A 253 -11.83 -23.31 14.64
CA GLU A 253 -13.26 -23.52 14.86
C GLU A 253 -14.03 -23.52 13.54
N LYS A 254 -13.72 -22.60 12.63
CA LYS A 254 -14.40 -22.45 11.34
C LYS A 254 -14.39 -23.74 10.50
N TRP A 255 -13.27 -24.49 10.52
CA TRP A 255 -13.11 -25.73 9.79
C TRP A 255 -13.52 -26.97 10.59
N SER A 256 -13.97 -26.80 11.83
CA SER A 256 -14.51 -27.90 12.64
C SER A 256 -15.96 -28.18 12.36
N GLN A 257 -16.44 -29.40 12.68
CA GLN A 257 -17.86 -29.74 12.58
C GLN A 257 -18.73 -28.80 13.41
N PHE A 258 -18.24 -28.36 14.58
CA PHE A 258 -18.94 -27.37 15.42
C PHE A 258 -19.10 -26.02 14.71
N GLY A 259 -18.05 -25.51 14.08
CA GLY A 259 -18.10 -24.23 13.36
C GLY A 259 -19.03 -24.26 12.17
N ILE A 260 -19.06 -25.39 11.44
CA ILE A 260 -19.96 -25.60 10.32
C ILE A 260 -21.41 -25.51 10.78
N VAL A 261 -21.80 -26.31 11.79
CA VAL A 261 -23.17 -26.35 12.33
C VAL A 261 -23.55 -24.97 12.91
N LYS A 262 -22.63 -24.31 13.62
CA LYS A 262 -22.87 -22.99 14.18
C LYS A 262 -23.13 -21.95 13.10
N THR A 263 -22.35 -21.95 12.02
CA THR A 263 -22.56 -21.00 10.92
C THR A 263 -23.85 -21.27 10.16
N GLN A 264 -24.17 -22.53 9.91
CA GLN A 264 -25.47 -22.90 9.30
C GLN A 264 -26.65 -22.43 10.14
N ALA A 265 -26.62 -22.69 11.45
CA ALA A 265 -27.65 -22.21 12.38
C ALA A 265 -27.75 -20.70 12.40
N MET A 266 -26.60 -19.99 12.34
CA MET A 266 -26.57 -18.54 12.30
C MET A 266 -27.19 -17.99 11.02
N ILE A 267 -26.91 -18.59 9.85
CA ILE A 267 -27.55 -18.21 8.58
C ILE A 267 -29.05 -18.44 8.64
N TYR A 268 -29.48 -19.60 9.14
CA TYR A 268 -30.89 -19.94 9.28
C TYR A 268 -31.61 -18.92 10.16
N ASN A 269 -31.12 -18.67 11.36
CA ASN A 269 -31.72 -17.70 12.29
C ASN A 269 -31.74 -16.28 11.68
N SER A 270 -30.68 -15.89 10.99
CA SER A 270 -30.61 -14.56 10.33
C SER A 270 -31.69 -14.40 9.27
N ILE A 271 -31.99 -15.47 8.51
CA ILE A 271 -33.11 -15.47 7.55
C ILE A 271 -34.44 -15.40 8.27
N GLU A 272 -34.62 -16.15 9.38
CA GLU A 272 -35.87 -16.13 10.15
C GLU A 272 -36.14 -14.76 10.79
N GLU A 273 -35.12 -14.09 11.30
CA GLU A 273 -35.23 -12.78 11.96
C GLU A 273 -35.32 -11.62 10.96
N ALA A 274 -34.84 -11.80 9.73
CA ALA A 274 -34.80 -10.76 8.71
C ALA A 274 -36.20 -10.27 8.31
N GLN A 275 -36.29 -8.99 7.97
CA GLN A 275 -37.51 -8.37 7.44
C GLN A 275 -37.71 -8.72 5.95
N ILE A 276 -38.93 -8.53 5.48
CA ILE A 276 -39.26 -8.74 4.06
C ILE A 276 -38.48 -7.72 3.20
N GLY A 277 -37.74 -8.20 2.20
CA GLY A 277 -36.97 -7.36 1.29
C GLY A 277 -35.58 -6.99 1.79
N GLU A 278 -35.16 -7.48 2.95
CA GLU A 278 -33.84 -7.19 3.56
C GLU A 278 -32.68 -7.88 2.80
N LEU A 279 -31.52 -7.25 2.81
CA LEU A 279 -30.25 -7.80 2.34
C LEU A 279 -29.47 -8.36 3.52
N VAL A 280 -29.34 -9.68 3.60
CA VAL A 280 -28.58 -10.38 4.65
C VAL A 280 -27.20 -10.77 4.11
N VAL A 281 -26.11 -10.29 4.74
CA VAL A 281 -24.75 -10.45 4.25
C VAL A 281 -23.87 -11.16 5.28
N PHE A 282 -23.22 -12.23 4.82
CA PHE A 282 -22.17 -12.96 5.53
C PHE A 282 -20.81 -12.75 4.89
N PRO A 283 -19.70 -12.92 5.63
CA PRO A 283 -18.35 -12.69 5.11
C PRO A 283 -17.92 -13.78 4.12
N GLU A 284 -16.73 -13.55 3.54
CA GLU A 284 -16.04 -14.51 2.67
C GLU A 284 -15.88 -15.87 3.35
N THR A 285 -16.15 -16.93 2.59
CA THR A 285 -16.02 -18.32 3.07
C THR A 285 -16.77 -18.55 4.39
N ALA A 286 -17.97 -17.97 4.56
CA ALA A 286 -18.79 -18.22 5.74
C ALA A 286 -19.16 -19.69 5.82
N LEU A 287 -19.49 -20.32 4.67
CA LEU A 287 -19.71 -21.74 4.52
C LEU A 287 -18.46 -22.42 3.97
N VAL A 288 -17.85 -23.27 4.79
CA VAL A 288 -16.62 -24.03 4.45
C VAL A 288 -16.91 -25.40 3.82
N ILE A 289 -18.17 -25.76 3.65
CA ILE A 289 -18.62 -26.95 2.93
C ILE A 289 -18.96 -26.56 1.51
N SER A 290 -18.64 -27.42 0.55
CA SER A 290 -19.00 -27.20 -0.86
C SER A 290 -20.51 -27.21 -1.05
N GLU A 291 -20.99 -26.45 -2.04
CA GLU A 291 -22.41 -26.42 -2.38
C GLU A 291 -22.96 -27.82 -2.66
N ASN A 292 -22.22 -28.65 -3.40
CA ASN A 292 -22.62 -30.02 -3.76
C ASN A 292 -22.74 -30.96 -2.56
N ASP A 293 -21.90 -30.74 -1.53
CA ASP A 293 -21.94 -31.59 -0.31
C ASP A 293 -23.00 -31.11 0.70
N ASN A 294 -23.72 -30.02 0.41
CA ASN A 294 -24.68 -29.38 1.31
C ASN A 294 -25.99 -28.95 0.64
N LEU A 295 -26.41 -29.69 -0.37
CA LEU A 295 -27.55 -29.36 -1.23
C LEU A 295 -28.85 -29.15 -0.44
N ASP A 296 -29.12 -29.96 0.57
CA ASP A 296 -30.35 -29.88 1.36
C ASP A 296 -30.41 -28.53 2.09
N PHE A 297 -29.35 -28.14 2.76
CA PHE A 297 -29.24 -26.83 3.43
C PHE A 297 -29.37 -25.68 2.43
N MET A 298 -28.68 -25.77 1.29
CA MET A 298 -28.72 -24.73 0.25
C MET A 298 -30.14 -24.56 -0.32
N ASN A 299 -30.86 -25.67 -0.56
CA ASN A 299 -32.25 -25.63 -1.02
C ASN A 299 -33.16 -25.01 0.03
N GLU A 300 -32.99 -25.37 1.31
CA GLU A 300 -33.76 -24.83 2.41
C GLU A 300 -33.61 -23.33 2.58
N ILE A 301 -32.36 -22.82 2.66
CA ILE A 301 -32.11 -21.38 2.79
C ILE A 301 -32.58 -20.59 1.57
N LYS A 302 -32.49 -21.16 0.36
CA LYS A 302 -33.03 -20.58 -0.87
C LYS A 302 -34.55 -20.47 -0.82
N LEU A 303 -35.24 -21.52 -0.36
CA LEU A 303 -36.69 -21.50 -0.19
C LEU A 303 -37.14 -20.43 0.80
N LEU A 304 -36.53 -20.40 1.99
CA LEU A 304 -36.82 -19.42 3.04
C LEU A 304 -36.56 -17.99 2.58
N SER A 305 -35.42 -17.74 1.92
CA SER A 305 -35.07 -16.42 1.38
C SER A 305 -36.10 -15.96 0.33
N THR A 306 -36.58 -16.90 -0.53
CA THR A 306 -37.59 -16.61 -1.55
C THR A 306 -38.92 -16.27 -0.90
N GLN A 307 -39.34 -17.04 0.13
CA GLN A 307 -40.59 -16.80 0.86
C GLN A 307 -40.66 -15.41 1.51
N LYS A 308 -39.54 -14.94 2.03
CA LYS A 308 -39.42 -13.61 2.63
C LYS A 308 -39.02 -12.51 1.63
N ASN A 309 -38.84 -12.83 0.35
CA ASN A 309 -38.40 -11.91 -0.67
C ASN A 309 -37.09 -11.18 -0.26
N LEU A 310 -36.20 -11.84 0.49
CA LEU A 310 -34.94 -11.30 0.92
C LEU A 310 -33.78 -11.75 0.01
N THR A 311 -32.66 -11.00 0.02
CA THR A 311 -31.45 -11.36 -0.69
C THR A 311 -30.39 -11.81 0.32
N LEU A 312 -29.90 -13.06 0.19
CA LEU A 312 -28.80 -13.59 0.99
C LEU A 312 -27.51 -13.55 0.17
N VAL A 313 -26.47 -12.91 0.71
CA VAL A 313 -25.10 -12.91 0.18
C VAL A 313 -24.19 -13.62 1.16
N THR A 314 -23.59 -14.73 0.73
CA THR A 314 -22.66 -15.52 1.55
C THR A 314 -21.54 -16.11 0.70
N GLY A 315 -20.33 -16.19 1.26
CA GLY A 315 -19.23 -16.91 0.63
C GLY A 315 -19.34 -18.42 0.89
N ILE A 316 -19.17 -19.23 -0.15
CA ILE A 316 -19.16 -20.69 -0.09
C ILE A 316 -17.96 -21.24 -0.84
N VAL A 317 -17.47 -22.42 -0.44
CA VAL A 317 -16.41 -23.14 -1.15
C VAL A 317 -16.98 -23.83 -2.39
N GLU A 318 -16.45 -23.52 -3.56
CA GLU A 318 -16.76 -24.23 -4.80
C GLU A 318 -15.78 -25.38 -4.99
N ARG A 319 -16.29 -26.54 -5.39
CA ARG A 319 -15.49 -27.71 -5.74
C ARG A 319 -15.55 -27.90 -7.24
N GLU A 320 -14.46 -27.59 -7.95
CA GLU A 320 -14.35 -27.96 -9.35
C GLU A 320 -14.33 -29.49 -9.50
N ASN A 321 -15.32 -30.02 -10.21
CA ASN A 321 -15.27 -31.42 -10.62
C ASN A 321 -14.26 -31.53 -11.78
N ASN A 322 -13.06 -32.02 -11.47
CA ASN A 322 -12.08 -32.44 -12.48
C ASN A 322 -12.49 -33.77 -13.12
#